data_30222f5c7b21b5a04c425d0a2c5b37e9
#
_entry.id   30222f5c7b21b5a04c425d0a2c5b37e9
#
_cell.length_a   1.000
_cell.length_b   1.000
_cell.length_c   1.000
_cell.angle_alpha   90.00
_cell.angle_beta   90.00
_cell.angle_gamma   90.00
#
_symmetry.space_group_name_H-M   'P 1'
#
loop_
_entity.id
_entity.type
_entity.pdbx_description
1 polymer ?
#
loop_
_entity_poly.entity_id
_entity_poly.type
_entity_poly.pdbx_seq_one_letter_code
_entity_poly.pdbx_strand_id
1 'polypeptide(L)'
;MTDYLPFYPALADQLSQRGIDVAQVKTRLKQQHIETPSWGYGDSGTRFKVFPWPGAARNIHEKLADAAYIHKLSGIAPSVAIHIPWDKTDDWRALKQEAQSLGVQIGAVNPNVFQDVEYKLGSLCNPSSTIQEQAIAHMVECGEIMAAVGSTILSVWLADGTNYAGQDSFSERKHRLEHGLRATYSHLPAGSRMLIEYKFFEPAFYSTDLPDWGTAYAMALKLGDQAQVLVDTGHHAQGTNIPAIVSFLLDEGRLGGFHFNSRQYADDDLIVGTVNPFELFAIYHELVSAGDKAANVAYMIDQSHNIEPKLEAMLHSVLNCQAAYARALIVDRKTLREAQHGGDVLAAHRVLTEAFETDIRPLLAQVRKEMNVPTDPMAAYRADDYSRKVAQERGVAQGGQGGYPG
;
A
#
# COMPACT_ATOMS: atom_id res chain seq x y z
N MET A 1 -29.82 -5.07 -7.43
CA MET A 1 -28.56 -5.69 -6.96
C MET A 1 -28.87 -7.02 -6.27
N THR A 2 -27.97 -8.00 -6.37
CA THR A 2 -28.15 -9.31 -5.74
C THR A 2 -27.86 -9.19 -4.24
N ASP A 3 -28.83 -9.54 -3.40
CA ASP A 3 -28.57 -9.73 -1.96
C ASP A 3 -27.84 -11.07 -1.78
N TYR A 4 -26.62 -11.03 -1.26
CA TYR A 4 -25.79 -12.22 -1.05
C TYR A 4 -25.99 -12.88 0.31
N LEU A 5 -26.64 -12.22 1.28
CA LEU A 5 -26.87 -12.76 2.63
C LEU A 5 -27.57 -14.11 2.65
N PRO A 6 -28.63 -14.36 1.84
CA PRO A 6 -29.31 -15.64 1.82
C PRO A 6 -28.45 -16.85 1.42
N PHE A 7 -27.33 -16.60 0.69
CA PHE A 7 -26.43 -17.66 0.23
C PHE A 7 -25.32 -17.99 1.25
N TYR A 8 -25.15 -17.17 2.30
CA TYR A 8 -24.10 -17.37 3.30
C TYR A 8 -24.19 -18.71 4.05
N PRO A 9 -25.36 -19.20 4.52
CA PRO A 9 -25.42 -20.47 5.23
C PRO A 9 -24.88 -21.64 4.41
N ALA A 10 -25.27 -21.74 3.14
CA ALA A 10 -24.81 -22.81 2.24
C ALA A 10 -23.28 -22.75 2.02
N LEU A 11 -22.72 -21.55 1.83
CA LEU A 11 -21.26 -21.37 1.71
C LEU A 11 -20.55 -21.74 3.02
N ALA A 12 -21.08 -21.32 4.17
CA ALA A 12 -20.49 -21.62 5.48
C ALA A 12 -20.46 -23.15 5.73
N ASP A 13 -21.54 -23.85 5.41
CA ASP A 13 -21.63 -25.31 5.52
C ASP A 13 -20.61 -25.99 4.59
N GLN A 14 -20.48 -25.54 3.34
CA GLN A 14 -19.50 -26.08 2.38
C GLN A 14 -18.06 -25.88 2.89
N LEU A 15 -17.72 -24.70 3.39
CA LEU A 15 -16.40 -24.41 3.94
C LEU A 15 -16.10 -25.25 5.19
N SER A 16 -17.09 -25.38 6.08
CA SER A 16 -16.97 -26.21 7.29
C SER A 16 -16.73 -27.68 6.98
N GLN A 17 -17.42 -28.24 5.95
CA GLN A 17 -17.21 -29.61 5.47
C GLN A 17 -15.79 -29.84 4.93
N ARG A 18 -15.14 -28.79 4.43
CA ARG A 18 -13.73 -28.79 4.01
C ARG A 18 -12.76 -28.57 5.18
N GLY A 19 -13.25 -28.51 6.41
CA GLY A 19 -12.41 -28.27 7.61
C GLY A 19 -11.98 -26.84 7.82
N ILE A 20 -12.62 -25.86 7.16
CA ILE A 20 -12.34 -24.45 7.34
C ILE A 20 -13.12 -23.92 8.55
N ASP A 21 -12.41 -23.29 9.49
CA ASP A 21 -13.05 -22.59 10.62
C ASP A 21 -13.61 -21.24 10.15
N VAL A 22 -14.88 -21.25 9.77
CA VAL A 22 -15.58 -20.06 9.26
C VAL A 22 -15.67 -18.94 10.31
N ALA A 23 -15.73 -19.28 11.62
CA ALA A 23 -15.76 -18.28 12.68
C ALA A 23 -14.41 -17.54 12.78
N GLN A 24 -13.30 -18.28 12.70
CA GLN A 24 -11.96 -17.69 12.67
C GLN A 24 -11.76 -16.86 11.39
N VAL A 25 -12.20 -17.33 10.23
CA VAL A 25 -12.15 -16.58 8.96
C VAL A 25 -12.86 -15.23 9.10
N LYS A 26 -14.10 -15.22 9.64
CA LYS A 26 -14.84 -13.97 9.88
C LYS A 26 -14.10 -13.04 10.86
N THR A 27 -13.55 -13.58 11.92
CA THR A 27 -12.78 -12.80 12.91
C THR A 27 -11.60 -12.11 12.25
N ARG A 28 -10.82 -12.84 11.45
CA ARG A 28 -9.66 -12.27 10.73
C ARG A 28 -10.07 -11.22 9.70
N LEU A 29 -11.17 -11.43 8.98
CA LEU A 29 -11.69 -10.46 8.02
C LEU A 29 -12.14 -9.15 8.69
N LYS A 30 -12.74 -9.22 9.88
CA LYS A 30 -13.11 -8.02 10.66
C LYS A 30 -11.91 -7.25 11.18
N GLN A 31 -10.78 -7.91 11.37
CA GLN A 31 -9.52 -7.32 11.85
C GLN A 31 -8.62 -6.84 10.71
N GLN A 32 -9.02 -7.03 9.47
CA GLN A 32 -8.22 -6.56 8.34
C GLN A 32 -8.06 -5.03 8.41
N HIS A 33 -6.84 -4.57 8.17
CA HIS A 33 -6.49 -3.16 8.19
C HIS A 33 -5.77 -2.83 6.88
N ILE A 34 -6.37 -1.97 6.09
CA ILE A 34 -5.80 -1.44 4.84
C ILE A 34 -5.59 0.06 5.03
N GLU A 35 -4.40 0.54 4.78
CA GLU A 35 -4.06 1.95 4.77
C GLU A 35 -4.28 2.55 3.39
N THR A 36 -4.92 3.72 3.32
CA THR A 36 -5.13 4.42 2.06
C THR A 36 -4.17 5.61 1.93
N PRO A 37 -3.63 5.90 0.73
CA PRO A 37 -2.74 7.03 0.53
C PRO A 37 -3.52 8.35 0.42
N SER A 38 -3.06 9.38 1.09
CA SER A 38 -3.65 10.72 1.01
C SER A 38 -3.65 11.26 -0.42
N TRP A 39 -2.58 10.99 -1.17
CA TRP A 39 -2.42 11.44 -2.55
C TRP A 39 -3.41 10.77 -3.52
N GLY A 40 -3.90 9.59 -3.22
CA GLY A 40 -4.93 8.92 -4.01
C GLY A 40 -6.29 9.61 -3.99
N TYR A 41 -6.54 10.54 -3.07
CA TYR A 41 -7.76 11.36 -2.99
C TYR A 41 -7.64 12.71 -3.71
N GLY A 42 -6.40 13.15 -3.99
CA GLY A 42 -6.11 14.40 -4.67
C GLY A 42 -6.01 14.26 -6.19
N ASP A 43 -5.81 15.38 -6.88
CA ASP A 43 -5.41 15.40 -8.27
C ASP A 43 -3.93 15.08 -8.39
N SER A 44 -3.61 13.81 -8.32
CA SER A 44 -2.30 13.27 -8.58
C SER A 44 -2.31 12.55 -9.92
N GLY A 45 -1.24 12.68 -10.65
CA GLY A 45 -1.07 12.00 -11.93
C GLY A 45 0.30 11.36 -11.97
N THR A 46 0.43 10.33 -12.76
CA THR A 46 1.69 9.67 -12.95
C THR A 46 2.57 10.48 -13.87
N ARG A 47 2.98 10.42 -14.95
CA ARG A 47 4.19 10.93 -15.60
C ARG A 47 4.04 12.18 -16.44
N PHE A 48 2.86 12.39 -17.01
CA PHE A 48 2.74 13.39 -18.09
C PHE A 48 1.81 14.54 -17.77
N LYS A 49 0.64 14.25 -17.18
CA LYS A 49 -0.38 15.25 -16.92
C LYS A 49 -1.34 14.78 -15.83
N VAL A 50 -1.71 15.71 -14.98
CA VAL A 50 -2.86 15.55 -14.08
C VAL A 50 -4.12 15.96 -14.85
N PHE A 51 -5.14 15.14 -14.81
CA PHE A 51 -6.47 15.49 -15.28
C PHE A 51 -7.32 15.85 -14.05
N PRO A 52 -7.64 17.15 -13.87
CA PRO A 52 -8.40 17.58 -12.70
C PRO A 52 -9.75 16.88 -12.61
N TRP A 53 -10.05 16.34 -11.44
CA TRP A 53 -11.30 15.65 -11.20
C TRP A 53 -12.23 16.48 -10.30
N PRO A 54 -13.52 16.64 -10.66
CA PRO A 54 -14.47 17.36 -9.82
C PRO A 54 -14.56 16.72 -8.42
N GLY A 55 -14.30 17.52 -7.38
CA GLY A 55 -14.35 17.06 -6.00
C GLY A 55 -13.09 16.35 -5.48
N ALA A 56 -12.01 16.29 -6.26
CA ALA A 56 -10.72 15.84 -5.74
C ALA A 56 -10.31 16.66 -4.51
N ALA A 57 -9.73 15.99 -3.51
CA ALA A 57 -9.29 16.63 -2.28
C ALA A 57 -8.08 17.55 -2.56
N ARG A 58 -8.09 18.76 -1.98
CA ARG A 58 -7.12 19.84 -2.25
C ARG A 58 -6.10 20.03 -1.13
N ASN A 59 -6.41 19.51 0.05
CA ASN A 59 -5.60 19.65 1.26
C ASN A 59 -5.79 18.44 2.16
N ILE A 60 -4.97 18.33 3.19
CA ILE A 60 -4.98 17.15 4.09
C ILE A 60 -6.31 16.98 4.82
N HIS A 61 -7.03 18.05 5.16
CA HIS A 61 -8.32 17.96 5.86
C HIS A 61 -9.40 17.31 4.97
N GLU A 62 -9.45 17.70 3.71
CA GLU A 62 -10.35 17.09 2.72
C GLU A 62 -9.96 15.63 2.43
N LYS A 63 -8.65 15.31 2.38
CA LYS A 63 -8.16 13.93 2.21
C LYS A 63 -8.54 13.05 3.39
N LEU A 64 -8.44 13.54 4.63
CA LEU A 64 -8.89 12.81 5.82
C LEU A 64 -10.41 12.55 5.82
N ALA A 65 -11.21 13.54 5.42
CA ALA A 65 -12.67 13.39 5.30
C ALA A 65 -13.03 12.30 4.25
N ASP A 66 -12.35 12.30 3.10
CA ASP A 66 -12.53 11.30 2.05
C ASP A 66 -12.13 9.90 2.52
N ALA A 67 -11.00 9.77 3.21
CA ALA A 67 -10.54 8.51 3.77
C ALA A 67 -11.50 7.97 4.84
N ALA A 68 -12.03 8.85 5.71
CA ALA A 68 -13.04 8.49 6.69
C ALA A 68 -14.33 7.98 6.02
N TYR A 69 -14.71 8.57 4.90
CA TYR A 69 -15.84 8.10 4.11
C TYR A 69 -15.60 6.70 3.52
N ILE A 70 -14.42 6.42 2.99
CA ILE A 70 -14.03 5.08 2.53
C ILE A 70 -14.02 4.07 3.68
N HIS A 71 -13.49 4.46 4.85
CA HIS A 71 -13.54 3.62 6.04
C HIS A 71 -14.97 3.32 6.49
N LYS A 72 -15.84 4.31 6.54
CA LYS A 72 -17.26 4.16 6.87
C LYS A 72 -17.96 3.14 5.96
N LEU A 73 -17.63 3.09 4.69
CA LEU A 73 -18.23 2.15 3.73
C LEU A 73 -17.63 0.75 3.83
N SER A 74 -16.32 0.63 4.04
CA SER A 74 -15.58 -0.64 4.00
C SER A 74 -15.43 -1.32 5.35
N GLY A 75 -15.31 -0.54 6.42
CA GLY A 75 -15.00 -0.98 7.78
C GLY A 75 -13.54 -1.38 8.03
N ILE A 76 -12.70 -1.40 7.00
CA ILE A 76 -11.33 -1.97 7.07
C ILE A 76 -10.22 -1.02 6.61
N ALA A 77 -10.54 0.26 6.39
CA ALA A 77 -9.56 1.27 5.98
C ALA A 77 -9.40 2.38 7.05
N PRO A 78 -8.93 2.05 8.28
CA PRO A 78 -8.93 2.98 9.40
C PRO A 78 -7.72 3.92 9.42
N SER A 79 -6.79 3.85 8.47
CA SER A 79 -5.61 4.72 8.46
C SER A 79 -5.31 5.32 7.09
N VAL A 80 -4.58 6.45 7.13
CA VAL A 80 -4.21 7.25 5.97
C VAL A 80 -2.71 7.52 6.01
N ALA A 81 -2.00 7.08 4.99
CA ALA A 81 -0.61 7.49 4.76
C ALA A 81 -0.55 8.94 4.29
N ILE A 82 0.40 9.71 4.80
CA ILE A 82 0.62 11.11 4.40
C ILE A 82 1.96 11.27 3.71
N HIS A 83 2.06 12.28 2.85
CA HIS A 83 3.26 12.60 2.09
C HIS A 83 3.74 14.02 2.37
N ILE A 84 4.98 14.18 2.78
CA ILE A 84 5.55 15.46 3.19
C ILE A 84 6.48 15.98 2.09
N PRO A 85 6.26 17.22 1.57
CA PRO A 85 5.42 18.30 2.11
C PRO A 85 3.99 18.41 1.57
N TRP A 86 3.49 17.48 0.75
CA TRP A 86 2.16 17.60 0.12
C TRP A 86 1.02 17.74 1.13
N ASP A 87 1.17 17.13 2.30
CA ASP A 87 0.17 17.12 3.38
C ASP A 87 0.60 17.98 4.58
N LYS A 88 1.50 18.96 4.33
CA LYS A 88 2.02 19.81 5.40
C LYS A 88 0.91 20.61 6.09
N THR A 89 1.01 20.70 7.41
CA THR A 89 0.17 21.51 8.27
C THR A 89 1.02 22.23 9.32
N ASP A 90 0.50 23.31 9.87
CA ASP A 90 1.17 24.04 10.94
C ASP A 90 0.96 23.39 12.32
N ASP A 91 -0.06 22.54 12.48
CA ASP A 91 -0.39 21.88 13.76
C ASP A 91 -0.69 20.39 13.57
N TRP A 92 0.34 19.58 13.69
CA TRP A 92 0.25 18.11 13.61
C TRP A 92 -0.60 17.48 14.71
N ARG A 93 -0.68 18.13 15.90
CA ARG A 93 -1.50 17.61 17.00
C ARG A 93 -2.98 17.83 16.72
N ALA A 94 -3.34 19.01 16.22
CA ALA A 94 -4.69 19.28 15.78
C ALA A 94 -5.11 18.34 14.65
N LEU A 95 -4.24 18.11 13.66
CA LEU A 95 -4.50 17.17 12.57
C LEU A 95 -4.74 15.73 13.08
N LYS A 96 -3.94 15.27 14.04
CA LYS A 96 -4.16 13.97 14.69
C LYS A 96 -5.52 13.88 15.37
N GLN A 97 -5.93 14.91 16.10
CA GLN A 97 -7.23 14.96 16.79
C GLN A 97 -8.38 14.97 15.78
N GLU A 98 -8.24 15.71 14.69
CA GLU A 98 -9.21 15.73 13.60
C GLU A 98 -9.36 14.33 12.98
N ALA A 99 -8.27 13.66 12.59
CA ALA A 99 -8.31 12.31 12.06
C ALA A 99 -9.05 11.35 13.01
N GLN A 100 -8.73 11.40 14.31
CA GLN A 100 -9.39 10.59 15.34
C GLN A 100 -10.89 10.91 15.45
N SER A 101 -11.27 12.17 15.36
CA SER A 101 -12.69 12.59 15.41
C SER A 101 -13.48 12.07 14.20
N LEU A 102 -12.82 11.89 13.07
CA LEU A 102 -13.37 11.32 11.84
C LEU A 102 -13.39 9.77 11.86
N GLY A 103 -12.80 9.13 12.88
CA GLY A 103 -12.72 7.68 13.01
C GLY A 103 -11.58 7.04 12.21
N VAL A 104 -10.58 7.83 11.81
CA VAL A 104 -9.37 7.36 11.14
C VAL A 104 -8.12 7.80 11.91
N GLN A 105 -6.98 7.25 11.53
CA GLN A 105 -5.67 7.65 12.10
C GLN A 105 -4.69 7.95 10.97
N ILE A 106 -3.67 8.75 11.28
CA ILE A 106 -2.54 8.95 10.39
C ILE A 106 -1.64 7.73 10.52
N GLY A 107 -1.34 7.11 9.38
CA GLY A 107 -0.50 5.92 9.26
C GLY A 107 0.94 6.26 8.87
N ALA A 108 1.47 5.66 7.80
CA ALA A 108 2.82 5.89 7.34
C ALA A 108 3.07 7.36 6.97
N VAL A 109 4.30 7.83 7.23
CA VAL A 109 4.80 9.13 6.77
C VAL A 109 5.80 8.90 5.65
N ASN A 110 5.59 9.54 4.51
CA ASN A 110 6.38 9.40 3.29
C ASN A 110 7.13 10.71 3.00
N PRO A 111 8.46 10.74 3.05
CA PRO A 111 9.24 11.92 2.71
C PRO A 111 9.33 12.10 1.19
N ASN A 112 9.19 13.33 0.71
CA ASN A 112 9.47 13.68 -0.68
C ASN A 112 10.93 14.11 -0.82
N VAL A 113 11.76 13.22 -1.32
CA VAL A 113 13.18 13.48 -1.61
C VAL A 113 13.48 13.30 -3.09
N PHE A 114 12.50 13.62 -3.98
CA PHE A 114 12.62 13.38 -5.41
C PHE A 114 12.09 14.50 -6.31
N GLN A 115 11.28 15.43 -5.80
CA GLN A 115 10.68 16.48 -6.63
C GLN A 115 11.45 17.80 -6.66
N ASP A 116 12.23 18.08 -5.62
CA ASP A 116 13.01 19.31 -5.59
C ASP A 116 13.98 19.37 -6.79
N VAL A 117 14.13 20.54 -7.38
CA VAL A 117 15.01 20.77 -8.55
C VAL A 117 16.47 20.42 -8.26
N GLU A 118 16.87 20.46 -7.00
CA GLU A 118 18.22 20.11 -6.55
C GLU A 118 18.48 18.61 -6.61
N TYR A 119 17.43 17.78 -6.56
CA TYR A 119 17.54 16.29 -6.65
C TYR A 119 17.70 15.76 -8.05
N LYS A 120 17.97 16.61 -9.05
CA LYS A 120 18.19 16.16 -10.45
C LYS A 120 19.32 15.15 -10.65
N LEU A 121 20.23 15.02 -9.71
CA LEU A 121 21.30 14.00 -9.71
C LEU A 121 21.12 12.95 -8.58
N GLY A 122 19.95 12.92 -7.97
CA GLY A 122 19.61 12.11 -6.81
C GLY A 122 19.54 12.93 -5.54
N SER A 123 19.00 12.36 -4.50
CA SER A 123 18.88 12.89 -3.15
C SER A 123 20.01 12.38 -2.25
N LEU A 124 19.85 11.20 -1.65
CA LEU A 124 20.88 10.56 -0.82
C LEU A 124 22.14 10.18 -1.62
N CYS A 125 21.97 9.81 -2.88
CA CYS A 125 23.06 9.43 -3.76
C CYS A 125 23.68 10.61 -4.52
N ASN A 126 23.22 11.84 -4.29
CA ASN A 126 23.74 13.05 -4.93
C ASN A 126 25.27 13.17 -4.70
N PRO A 127 26.08 13.60 -5.69
CA PRO A 127 27.50 13.86 -5.47
C PRO A 127 27.79 15.03 -4.52
N SER A 128 26.83 15.95 -4.31
CA SER A 128 26.95 17.05 -3.38
C SER A 128 26.52 16.64 -1.95
N SER A 129 27.45 16.74 -0.99
CA SER A 129 27.15 16.49 0.42
C SER A 129 26.06 17.40 0.97
N THR A 130 25.99 18.65 0.52
CA THR A 130 24.95 19.61 0.94
C THR A 130 23.55 19.11 0.56
N ILE A 131 23.40 18.54 -0.65
CA ILE A 131 22.11 17.99 -1.08
C ILE A 131 21.76 16.71 -0.32
N GLN A 132 22.76 15.83 -0.03
CA GLN A 132 22.57 14.67 0.83
C GLN A 132 22.08 15.09 2.23
N GLU A 133 22.72 16.07 2.83
CA GLU A 133 22.37 16.59 4.15
C GLU A 133 20.95 17.19 4.18
N GLN A 134 20.55 17.91 3.13
CA GLN A 134 19.17 18.41 2.97
C GLN A 134 18.15 17.27 2.91
N ALA A 135 18.40 16.23 2.13
CA ALA A 135 17.53 15.07 2.04
C ALA A 135 17.42 14.32 3.39
N ILE A 136 18.55 14.13 4.08
CA ILE A 136 18.59 13.51 5.41
C ILE A 136 17.78 14.36 6.41
N ALA A 137 17.97 15.67 6.42
CA ALA A 137 17.26 16.57 7.32
C ALA A 137 15.74 16.51 7.11
N HIS A 138 15.29 16.45 5.85
CA HIS A 138 13.87 16.28 5.54
C HIS A 138 13.30 14.94 6.03
N MET A 139 14.04 13.85 5.88
CA MET A 139 13.62 12.55 6.40
C MET A 139 13.59 12.50 7.93
N VAL A 140 14.51 13.21 8.59
CA VAL A 140 14.52 13.39 10.07
C VAL A 140 13.30 14.22 10.51
N GLU A 141 12.98 15.33 9.81
CA GLU A 141 11.74 16.10 10.03
C GLU A 141 10.50 15.17 9.95
N CYS A 142 10.44 14.26 8.96
CA CYS A 142 9.36 13.28 8.87
C CYS A 142 9.30 12.36 10.10
N GLY A 143 10.43 12.00 10.69
CA GLY A 143 10.49 11.28 11.97
C GLY A 143 9.89 12.08 13.14
N GLU A 144 10.11 13.39 13.20
CA GLU A 144 9.49 14.27 14.20
C GLU A 144 7.97 14.39 13.99
N ILE A 145 7.52 14.47 12.73
CA ILE A 145 6.10 14.43 12.36
C ILE A 145 5.47 13.11 12.80
N MET A 146 6.14 11.98 12.56
CA MET A 146 5.67 10.67 13.04
C MET A 146 5.41 10.67 14.54
N ALA A 147 6.34 11.21 15.33
CA ALA A 147 6.18 11.30 16.78
C ALA A 147 4.97 12.18 17.16
N ALA A 148 4.74 13.28 16.45
CA ALA A 148 3.63 14.21 16.72
C ALA A 148 2.26 13.58 16.40
N VAL A 149 2.15 12.89 15.27
CA VAL A 149 0.89 12.26 14.82
C VAL A 149 0.67 10.87 15.42
N GLY A 150 1.70 10.25 15.97
CA GLY A 150 1.66 8.89 16.54
C GLY A 150 1.83 7.79 15.48
N SER A 151 2.44 8.12 14.35
CA SER A 151 2.85 7.14 13.35
C SER A 151 4.06 6.33 13.82
N THR A 152 4.15 5.09 13.35
CA THR A 152 5.30 4.21 13.64
C THR A 152 6.04 3.77 12.38
N ILE A 153 5.69 4.31 11.21
CA ILE A 153 6.26 3.90 9.93
C ILE A 153 6.79 5.12 9.17
N LEU A 154 8.10 5.11 8.88
CA LEU A 154 8.70 5.94 7.85
C LEU A 154 8.80 5.10 6.57
N SER A 155 8.02 5.45 5.55
CA SER A 155 8.06 4.77 4.25
C SER A 155 8.97 5.54 3.30
N VAL A 156 10.09 4.95 2.92
CA VAL A 156 11.14 5.61 2.16
C VAL A 156 11.19 5.07 0.75
N TRP A 157 10.78 5.89 -0.21
CA TRP A 157 10.98 5.68 -1.63
C TRP A 157 11.97 6.73 -2.18
N LEU A 158 12.92 6.29 -3.01
CA LEU A 158 13.95 7.12 -3.59
C LEU A 158 13.92 7.02 -5.12
N ALA A 159 13.90 8.18 -5.79
CA ALA A 159 14.04 8.24 -7.25
C ALA A 159 15.52 8.32 -7.70
N ASP A 160 16.45 8.10 -6.79
CA ASP A 160 17.89 8.19 -7.05
C ASP A 160 18.34 7.15 -8.07
N GLY A 161 19.21 7.53 -9.00
CA GLY A 161 19.67 6.63 -10.03
C GLY A 161 20.59 7.30 -11.06
N THR A 162 20.82 6.60 -12.18
CA THR A 162 21.65 7.07 -13.28
C THR A 162 21.03 6.79 -14.65
N ASN A 163 21.31 7.67 -15.62
CA ASN A 163 20.85 7.53 -17.01
C ASN A 163 21.94 7.01 -17.94
N TYR A 164 23.22 7.29 -17.63
CA TYR A 164 24.32 7.06 -18.55
C TYR A 164 25.49 6.37 -17.85
N ALA A 165 26.15 5.47 -18.57
CA ALA A 165 27.41 4.89 -18.12
C ALA A 165 28.46 6.01 -17.92
N GLY A 166 29.14 6.01 -16.76
CA GLY A 166 30.12 7.02 -16.42
C GLY A 166 29.52 8.33 -15.84
N GLN A 167 28.21 8.40 -15.67
CA GLN A 167 27.57 9.56 -15.02
C GLN A 167 28.06 9.73 -13.58
N ASP A 168 28.25 8.64 -12.85
CA ASP A 168 28.73 8.62 -11.47
C ASP A 168 29.34 7.24 -11.16
N SER A 169 30.06 7.13 -10.04
CA SER A 169 30.58 5.86 -9.53
C SER A 169 29.47 5.08 -8.81
N PHE A 170 29.10 3.90 -9.30
CA PHE A 170 28.09 3.06 -8.67
C PHE A 170 28.45 2.68 -7.23
N SER A 171 29.73 2.41 -6.94
CA SER A 171 30.16 2.07 -5.59
C SER A 171 30.05 3.26 -4.62
N GLU A 172 30.38 4.47 -5.09
CA GLU A 172 30.23 5.68 -4.27
C GLU A 172 28.75 6.02 -4.06
N ARG A 173 27.89 5.90 -5.08
CA ARG A 173 26.43 6.07 -4.92
C ARG A 173 25.89 5.11 -3.87
N LYS A 174 26.26 3.84 -3.94
CA LYS A 174 25.88 2.84 -2.93
C LYS A 174 26.37 3.21 -1.52
N HIS A 175 27.57 3.75 -1.37
CA HIS A 175 28.06 4.17 -0.06
C HIS A 175 27.33 5.41 0.46
N ARG A 176 27.01 6.39 -0.41
CA ARG A 176 26.20 7.56 -0.06
C ARG A 176 24.80 7.15 0.36
N LEU A 177 24.17 6.25 -0.40
CA LEU A 177 22.86 5.68 -0.04
C LEU A 177 22.88 5.03 1.36
N GLU A 178 23.84 4.16 1.62
CA GLU A 178 23.99 3.48 2.92
C GLU A 178 24.20 4.49 4.05
N HIS A 179 25.01 5.52 3.81
CA HIS A 179 25.24 6.60 4.77
C HIS A 179 23.94 7.36 5.09
N GLY A 180 23.23 7.83 4.06
CA GLY A 180 21.99 8.61 4.23
C GLY A 180 20.88 7.83 4.92
N LEU A 181 20.67 6.56 4.52
CA LEU A 181 19.70 5.69 5.18
C LEU A 181 20.08 5.42 6.65
N ARG A 182 21.37 5.22 6.95
CA ARG A 182 21.85 5.03 8.32
C ARG A 182 21.68 6.28 9.17
N ALA A 183 21.99 7.44 8.62
CA ALA A 183 21.80 8.73 9.32
C ALA A 183 20.32 8.94 9.66
N THR A 184 19.41 8.71 8.72
CA THR A 184 17.96 8.79 8.97
C THR A 184 17.50 7.75 9.98
N TYR A 185 17.91 6.50 9.83
CA TYR A 185 17.53 5.39 10.71
C TYR A 185 17.92 5.65 12.17
N SER A 186 19.08 6.27 12.41
CA SER A 186 19.54 6.60 13.77
C SER A 186 18.71 7.65 14.49
N HIS A 187 17.88 8.40 13.75
CA HIS A 187 16.98 9.44 14.28
C HIS A 187 15.52 8.99 14.34
N LEU A 188 15.22 7.74 14.00
CA LEU A 188 13.84 7.25 14.09
C LEU A 188 13.32 7.30 15.53
N PRO A 189 12.06 7.68 15.74
CA PRO A 189 11.41 7.55 17.05
C PRO A 189 11.45 6.11 17.56
N ALA A 190 11.58 5.94 18.86
CA ALA A 190 11.59 4.62 19.48
C ALA A 190 10.34 3.81 19.13
N GLY A 191 10.51 2.55 18.73
CA GLY A 191 9.42 1.67 18.33
C GLY A 191 8.93 1.88 16.88
N SER A 192 9.55 2.80 16.13
CA SER A 192 9.23 3.04 14.72
C SER A 192 10.04 2.13 13.81
N ARG A 193 9.57 1.95 12.59
CA ARG A 193 10.21 1.17 11.52
C ARG A 193 10.48 2.05 10.31
N MET A 194 11.58 1.77 9.60
CA MET A 194 11.86 2.30 8.29
C MET A 194 11.53 1.22 7.26
N LEU A 195 10.63 1.50 6.34
CA LEU A 195 10.32 0.63 5.23
C LEU A 195 11.03 1.15 3.99
N ILE A 196 11.89 0.33 3.39
CA ILE A 196 12.70 0.68 2.23
C ILE A 196 12.03 0.12 1.00
N GLU A 197 11.52 1.01 0.17
CA GLU A 197 10.89 0.70 -1.09
C GLU A 197 11.90 0.72 -2.24
N TYR A 198 11.77 -0.21 -3.15
CA TYR A 198 12.62 -0.34 -4.34
C TYR A 198 11.80 -0.17 -5.61
N LYS A 199 12.49 0.24 -6.69
CA LYS A 199 11.90 0.35 -8.02
C LYS A 199 12.99 0.15 -9.06
N PHE A 200 12.75 -0.67 -10.08
CA PHE A 200 13.83 -1.10 -10.99
C PHE A 200 14.26 -0.03 -12.02
N PHE A 201 13.35 0.89 -12.41
CA PHE A 201 13.66 2.07 -13.22
C PHE A 201 12.57 3.15 -13.01
N GLU A 202 12.85 4.39 -13.47
CA GLU A 202 11.96 5.54 -13.31
C GLU A 202 11.89 6.11 -11.86
N PRO A 203 11.23 7.25 -11.66
CA PRO A 203 10.68 8.16 -12.69
C PRO A 203 11.71 9.13 -13.28
N ALA A 204 12.75 9.51 -12.54
CA ALA A 204 13.74 10.48 -12.97
C ALA A 204 14.92 9.83 -13.72
N PHE A 205 15.25 8.59 -13.38
CA PHE A 205 16.40 7.85 -13.89
C PHE A 205 15.98 6.51 -14.48
N TYR A 206 16.71 6.04 -15.51
CA TYR A 206 16.45 4.73 -16.10
C TYR A 206 16.94 3.57 -15.24
N SER A 207 17.96 3.77 -14.40
CA SER A 207 18.46 2.79 -13.45
C SER A 207 18.47 3.40 -12.06
N THR A 208 17.65 2.88 -11.17
CA THR A 208 17.60 3.32 -9.79
C THR A 208 18.71 2.69 -8.95
N ASP A 209 19.07 3.34 -7.85
CA ASP A 209 20.08 2.82 -6.91
C ASP A 209 19.52 1.73 -5.98
N LEU A 210 18.20 1.62 -5.88
CA LEU A 210 17.46 0.55 -5.22
C LEU A 210 16.59 -0.20 -6.26
N PRO A 211 17.20 -1.01 -7.17
CA PRO A 211 16.47 -1.53 -8.32
C PRO A 211 15.57 -2.73 -8.03
N ASP A 212 15.80 -3.42 -6.93
CA ASP A 212 15.13 -4.68 -6.59
C ASP A 212 15.06 -4.93 -5.08
N TRP A 213 14.22 -5.91 -4.73
CA TRP A 213 14.02 -6.34 -3.36
C TRP A 213 15.31 -6.84 -2.66
N GLY A 214 16.22 -7.47 -3.39
CA GLY A 214 17.46 -7.98 -2.83
C GLY A 214 18.40 -6.86 -2.42
N THR A 215 18.46 -5.77 -3.20
CA THR A 215 19.22 -4.57 -2.86
C THR A 215 18.60 -3.87 -1.63
N ALA A 216 17.27 -3.71 -1.59
CA ALA A 216 16.58 -3.14 -0.42
C ALA A 216 16.78 -4.01 0.83
N TYR A 217 16.69 -5.33 0.70
CA TYR A 217 16.97 -6.28 1.78
C TYR A 217 18.40 -6.16 2.29
N ALA A 218 19.40 -6.08 1.40
CA ALA A 218 20.80 -5.90 1.79
C ALA A 218 21.02 -4.58 2.55
N MET A 219 20.34 -3.49 2.18
CA MET A 219 20.38 -2.24 2.92
C MET A 219 19.70 -2.38 4.30
N ALA A 220 18.53 -3.00 4.36
CA ALA A 220 17.82 -3.21 5.62
C ALA A 220 18.65 -4.02 6.62
N LEU A 221 19.35 -5.07 6.18
CA LEU A 221 20.23 -5.86 7.04
C LEU A 221 21.36 -5.05 7.66
N LYS A 222 21.89 -4.06 6.94
CA LYS A 222 22.98 -3.20 7.41
C LYS A 222 22.55 -2.13 8.41
N LEU A 223 21.27 -1.78 8.42
CA LEU A 223 20.73 -0.73 9.29
C LEU A 223 20.33 -1.28 10.66
N GLY A 224 19.62 -2.40 10.70
CA GLY A 224 19.13 -3.01 11.94
C GLY A 224 17.74 -3.62 11.79
N ASP A 225 17.19 -4.14 12.89
CA ASP A 225 15.95 -4.95 12.85
C ASP A 225 14.69 -4.16 12.53
N GLN A 226 14.71 -2.85 12.76
CA GLN A 226 13.58 -1.97 12.45
C GLN A 226 13.61 -1.43 11.01
N ALA A 227 14.64 -1.77 10.21
CA ALA A 227 14.66 -1.52 8.78
C ALA A 227 14.17 -2.76 8.05
N GLN A 228 13.13 -2.59 7.25
CA GLN A 228 12.45 -3.67 6.54
C GLN A 228 12.18 -3.26 5.09
N VAL A 229 11.87 -4.24 4.26
CA VAL A 229 11.57 -4.01 2.84
C VAL A 229 10.07 -3.71 2.68
N LEU A 230 9.76 -2.71 1.88
CA LEU A 230 8.42 -2.45 1.38
C LEU A 230 8.33 -3.00 -0.04
N VAL A 231 7.33 -3.85 -0.28
CA VAL A 231 7.06 -4.44 -1.59
C VAL A 231 5.94 -3.65 -2.26
N ASP A 232 6.29 -2.84 -3.25
CA ASP A 232 5.30 -2.28 -4.17
C ASP A 232 5.01 -3.28 -5.28
N THR A 233 3.73 -3.59 -5.51
CA THR A 233 3.34 -4.60 -6.49
C THR A 233 3.49 -4.14 -7.94
N GLY A 234 3.60 -2.83 -8.18
CA GLY A 234 3.89 -2.22 -9.47
C GLY A 234 5.37 -2.17 -9.83
N HIS A 235 6.27 -2.18 -8.84
CA HIS A 235 7.69 -1.93 -9.00
C HIS A 235 8.51 -3.17 -9.44
N HIS A 236 7.94 -4.00 -10.29
CA HIS A 236 8.58 -5.24 -10.75
C HIS A 236 8.57 -5.37 -12.27
N ALA A 237 9.62 -5.97 -12.80
CA ALA A 237 9.65 -6.39 -14.19
C ALA A 237 8.54 -7.42 -14.47
N GLN A 238 8.08 -7.49 -15.71
CA GLN A 238 7.11 -8.50 -16.13
C GLN A 238 7.65 -9.91 -15.88
N GLY A 239 6.78 -10.77 -15.36
CA GLY A 239 7.14 -12.16 -15.04
C GLY A 239 7.83 -12.36 -13.69
N THR A 240 8.05 -11.32 -12.90
CA THR A 240 8.59 -11.46 -11.53
C THR A 240 7.61 -12.21 -10.64
N ASN A 241 8.10 -13.23 -9.93
CA ASN A 241 7.30 -13.99 -8.95
C ASN A 241 7.25 -13.24 -7.62
N ILE A 242 6.30 -12.31 -7.48
CA ILE A 242 6.14 -11.51 -6.25
C ILE A 242 5.76 -12.38 -5.03
N PRO A 243 4.87 -13.39 -5.10
CA PRO A 243 4.61 -14.30 -3.99
C PRO A 243 5.87 -14.96 -3.42
N ALA A 244 6.83 -15.35 -4.26
CA ALA A 244 8.09 -15.93 -3.80
C ALA A 244 8.97 -14.91 -3.06
N ILE A 245 9.01 -13.64 -3.52
CA ILE A 245 9.70 -12.54 -2.82
C ILE A 245 9.08 -12.31 -1.45
N VAL A 246 7.75 -12.28 -1.39
CA VAL A 246 7.00 -12.10 -0.15
C VAL A 246 7.29 -13.22 0.84
N SER A 247 7.24 -14.47 0.39
CA SER A 247 7.54 -15.65 1.22
C SER A 247 8.97 -15.60 1.77
N PHE A 248 9.95 -15.24 0.93
CA PHE A 248 11.34 -15.08 1.34
C PHE A 248 11.50 -14.00 2.42
N LEU A 249 10.98 -12.80 2.17
CA LEU A 249 11.10 -11.69 3.10
C LEU A 249 10.35 -11.92 4.43
N LEU A 250 9.26 -12.69 4.42
CA LEU A 250 8.57 -13.14 5.63
C LEU A 250 9.42 -14.12 6.43
N ASP A 251 10.07 -15.08 5.76
CA ASP A 251 10.92 -16.06 6.42
C ASP A 251 12.13 -15.41 7.08
N GLU A 252 12.73 -14.42 6.44
CA GLU A 252 13.83 -13.60 6.94
C GLU A 252 13.41 -12.56 7.98
N GLY A 253 12.10 -12.37 8.24
CA GLY A 253 11.59 -11.34 9.16
C GLY A 253 11.83 -9.91 8.67
N ARG A 254 11.93 -9.72 7.35
CA ARG A 254 12.26 -8.43 6.71
C ARG A 254 11.17 -7.87 5.81
N LEU A 255 10.00 -8.49 5.72
CA LEU A 255 8.84 -7.88 5.08
C LEU A 255 8.21 -6.86 6.03
N GLY A 256 8.32 -5.58 5.72
CA GLY A 256 7.74 -4.49 6.52
C GLY A 256 6.34 -4.09 6.10
N GLY A 257 6.08 -4.10 4.80
CA GLY A 257 4.80 -3.67 4.27
C GLY A 257 4.68 -3.82 2.77
N PHE A 258 3.52 -3.39 2.29
CA PHE A 258 3.19 -3.33 0.87
C PHE A 258 2.75 -1.93 0.48
N HIS A 259 3.03 -1.58 -0.79
CA HIS A 259 2.25 -0.66 -1.59
C HIS A 259 1.50 -1.48 -2.64
N PHE A 260 0.19 -1.65 -2.43
CA PHE A 260 -0.66 -2.40 -3.34
C PHE A 260 -1.19 -1.51 -4.46
N ASN A 261 -1.00 -1.96 -5.68
CA ASN A 261 -1.58 -1.46 -6.92
C ASN A 261 -1.69 -2.61 -7.93
N SER A 262 -2.01 -2.32 -9.17
CA SER A 262 -1.87 -3.26 -10.28
C SER A 262 -1.06 -2.63 -11.39
N ARG A 263 -0.19 -3.43 -12.01
CA ARG A 263 0.58 -3.05 -13.20
C ARG A 263 0.17 -3.89 -14.40
N GLN A 264 0.08 -3.25 -15.57
CA GLN A 264 -0.11 -3.93 -16.85
C GLN A 264 1.16 -3.87 -17.68
N TYR A 265 1.71 -2.69 -17.86
CA TYR A 265 2.86 -2.45 -18.76
C TYR A 265 4.10 -2.03 -18.01
N ALA A 266 3.95 -1.21 -17.00
CA ALA A 266 5.02 -0.71 -16.14
C ALA A 266 4.43 -0.41 -14.75
N ASP A 267 4.87 0.66 -14.12
CA ASP A 267 4.28 1.18 -12.90
C ASP A 267 3.04 2.03 -13.24
N ASP A 268 1.97 1.33 -13.52
CA ASP A 268 0.72 1.94 -14.02
C ASP A 268 -0.18 2.45 -12.89
N ASP A 269 0.08 2.07 -11.63
CA ASP A 269 -0.71 2.40 -10.43
C ASP A 269 -2.21 2.15 -10.56
N LEU A 270 -2.58 1.07 -11.26
CA LEU A 270 -3.98 0.74 -11.50
C LEU A 270 -4.66 0.23 -10.23
N ILE A 271 -5.99 0.23 -10.23
CA ILE A 271 -6.81 -0.30 -9.14
C ILE A 271 -6.35 -1.71 -8.76
N VAL A 272 -6.08 -1.93 -7.49
CA VAL A 272 -5.55 -3.18 -6.92
C VAL A 272 -6.32 -4.39 -7.44
N GLY A 273 -5.59 -5.41 -7.91
CA GLY A 273 -6.15 -6.69 -8.32
C GLY A 273 -6.94 -6.68 -9.64
N THR A 274 -6.88 -5.60 -10.43
CA THR A 274 -7.64 -5.54 -11.71
C THR A 274 -6.92 -6.20 -12.86
N VAL A 275 -5.59 -6.25 -12.85
CA VAL A 275 -4.79 -6.85 -13.93
C VAL A 275 -4.53 -8.33 -13.67
N ASN A 276 -4.02 -8.66 -12.48
CA ASN A 276 -3.72 -10.04 -12.10
C ASN A 276 -4.30 -10.36 -10.71
N PRO A 277 -5.61 -10.63 -10.61
CA PRO A 277 -6.24 -10.96 -9.32
C PRO A 277 -5.73 -12.27 -8.70
N PHE A 278 -5.21 -13.20 -9.50
CA PHE A 278 -4.63 -14.45 -9.00
C PHE A 278 -3.28 -14.19 -8.31
N GLU A 279 -2.44 -13.28 -8.82
CA GLU A 279 -1.19 -12.89 -8.17
C GLU A 279 -1.46 -12.22 -6.80
N LEU A 280 -2.44 -11.31 -6.75
CA LEU A 280 -2.85 -10.71 -5.48
C LEU A 280 -3.32 -11.75 -4.47
N PHE A 281 -4.13 -12.72 -4.90
CA PHE A 281 -4.53 -13.85 -4.07
C PHE A 281 -3.33 -14.67 -3.60
N ALA A 282 -2.37 -14.97 -4.49
CA ALA A 282 -1.17 -15.72 -4.14
C ALA A 282 -0.28 -14.99 -3.12
N ILE A 283 -0.16 -13.67 -3.22
CA ILE A 283 0.51 -12.83 -2.20
C ILE A 283 -0.20 -12.99 -0.85
N TYR A 284 -1.52 -12.81 -0.80
CA TYR A 284 -2.27 -13.00 0.44
C TYR A 284 -2.23 -14.45 0.96
N HIS A 285 -2.09 -15.43 0.08
CA HIS A 285 -1.89 -16.83 0.48
C HIS A 285 -0.58 -17.00 1.26
N GLU A 286 0.54 -16.44 0.79
CA GLU A 286 1.83 -16.47 1.50
C GLU A 286 1.73 -15.77 2.87
N LEU A 287 1.11 -14.60 2.92
CA LEU A 287 0.88 -13.86 4.16
C LEU A 287 0.08 -14.66 5.20
N VAL A 288 -1.02 -15.29 4.76
CA VAL A 288 -1.85 -16.12 5.65
C VAL A 288 -1.11 -17.38 6.08
N SER A 289 -0.29 -17.95 5.21
CA SER A 289 0.50 -19.16 5.49
C SER A 289 1.64 -18.90 6.46
N ALA A 290 2.21 -17.70 6.45
CA ALA A 290 3.27 -17.29 7.37
C ALA A 290 2.80 -17.07 8.82
N GLY A 291 1.46 -16.95 9.04
CA GLY A 291 0.91 -16.78 10.39
C GLY A 291 1.48 -15.56 11.14
N ASP A 292 2.05 -15.78 12.32
CA ASP A 292 2.56 -14.71 13.18
C ASP A 292 3.70 -13.90 12.56
N LYS A 293 4.45 -14.46 11.60
CA LYS A 293 5.49 -13.71 10.87
C LYS A 293 4.91 -12.53 10.09
N ALA A 294 3.64 -12.59 9.70
CA ALA A 294 2.94 -11.52 8.99
C ALA A 294 2.18 -10.54 9.91
N ALA A 295 2.25 -10.71 11.23
CA ALA A 295 1.44 -9.93 12.19
C ALA A 295 1.71 -8.42 12.14
N ASN A 296 2.94 -8.02 11.84
CA ASN A 296 3.37 -6.61 11.81
C ASN A 296 3.54 -6.06 10.39
N VAL A 297 3.11 -6.78 9.36
CA VAL A 297 3.17 -6.29 7.98
C VAL A 297 2.14 -5.20 7.77
N ALA A 298 2.56 -4.06 7.23
CA ALA A 298 1.67 -2.95 6.87
C ALA A 298 1.06 -3.20 5.48
N TYR A 299 -0.25 -2.98 5.37
CA TYR A 299 -1.01 -3.18 4.12
C TYR A 299 -1.46 -1.81 3.62
N MET A 300 -0.64 -1.17 2.79
CA MET A 300 -0.89 0.15 2.25
C MET A 300 -1.28 0.03 0.76
N ILE A 301 -2.12 0.95 0.30
CA ILE A 301 -2.41 1.14 -1.11
C ILE A 301 -1.51 2.24 -1.64
N ASP A 302 -0.94 2.07 -2.82
CA ASP A 302 -0.29 3.16 -3.55
C ASP A 302 -0.93 3.29 -4.94
N GLN A 303 -1.72 4.34 -5.08
CA GLN A 303 -2.46 4.61 -6.31
C GLN A 303 -2.51 6.10 -6.62
N SER A 304 -2.36 6.40 -7.92
CA SER A 304 -2.60 7.71 -8.51
C SER A 304 -3.70 7.54 -9.56
N HIS A 305 -4.91 7.99 -9.25
CA HIS A 305 -6.04 7.84 -10.16
C HIS A 305 -6.07 8.96 -11.20
N ASN A 306 -5.83 8.61 -12.46
CA ASN A 306 -5.73 9.57 -13.56
C ASN A 306 -7.07 9.89 -14.20
N ILE A 307 -7.85 8.86 -14.50
CA ILE A 307 -9.10 8.95 -15.27
C ILE A 307 -10.32 8.48 -14.47
N GLU A 308 -10.10 7.84 -13.34
CA GLU A 308 -11.14 7.28 -12.50
C GLU A 308 -11.62 8.30 -11.45
N PRO A 309 -12.89 8.20 -11.00
CA PRO A 309 -13.35 8.88 -9.80
C PRO A 309 -12.54 8.43 -8.59
N LYS A 310 -11.87 9.36 -7.91
CA LYS A 310 -10.90 9.07 -6.82
C LYS A 310 -11.47 8.16 -5.74
N LEU A 311 -12.64 8.51 -5.23
CA LEU A 311 -13.30 7.76 -4.14
C LEU A 311 -13.75 6.36 -4.58
N GLU A 312 -14.33 6.25 -5.77
CA GLU A 312 -14.81 4.95 -6.28
C GLU A 312 -13.64 4.00 -6.54
N ALA A 313 -12.55 4.51 -7.12
CA ALA A 313 -11.35 3.74 -7.39
C ALA A 313 -10.66 3.28 -6.08
N MET A 314 -10.56 4.16 -5.08
CA MET A 314 -10.02 3.82 -3.76
C MET A 314 -10.86 2.75 -3.07
N LEU A 315 -12.19 2.89 -3.08
CA LEU A 315 -13.08 1.89 -2.52
C LEU A 315 -12.93 0.53 -3.21
N HIS A 316 -12.81 0.52 -4.55
CA HIS A 316 -12.54 -0.70 -5.31
C HIS A 316 -11.27 -1.41 -4.85
N SER A 317 -10.18 -0.66 -4.67
CA SER A 317 -8.89 -1.20 -4.22
C SER A 317 -8.97 -1.84 -2.84
N VAL A 318 -9.60 -1.16 -1.88
CA VAL A 318 -9.83 -1.67 -0.53
C VAL A 318 -10.65 -2.98 -0.57
N LEU A 319 -11.73 -3.01 -1.36
CA LEU A 319 -12.60 -4.19 -1.49
C LEU A 319 -11.93 -5.36 -2.20
N ASN A 320 -11.05 -5.10 -3.18
CA ASN A 320 -10.29 -6.14 -3.86
C ASN A 320 -9.23 -6.76 -2.92
N CYS A 321 -8.57 -5.96 -2.07
CA CYS A 321 -7.73 -6.48 -1.00
C CYS A 321 -8.53 -7.38 -0.04
N GLN A 322 -9.73 -6.96 0.37
CA GLN A 322 -10.59 -7.78 1.22
C GLN A 322 -10.97 -9.10 0.57
N ALA A 323 -11.31 -9.07 -0.71
CA ALA A 323 -11.69 -10.25 -1.48
C ALA A 323 -10.52 -11.24 -1.64
N ALA A 324 -9.33 -10.74 -1.94
CA ALA A 324 -8.12 -11.58 -2.04
C ALA A 324 -7.76 -12.22 -0.69
N TYR A 325 -7.85 -11.45 0.39
CA TYR A 325 -7.64 -11.97 1.74
C TYR A 325 -8.66 -13.05 2.13
N ALA A 326 -9.95 -12.82 1.84
CA ALA A 326 -11.00 -13.81 2.10
C ALA A 326 -10.73 -15.15 1.39
N ARG A 327 -10.35 -15.10 0.10
CA ARG A 327 -9.97 -16.29 -0.67
C ARG A 327 -8.74 -16.98 -0.08
N ALA A 328 -7.75 -16.23 0.34
CA ALA A 328 -6.55 -16.79 0.98
C ALA A 328 -6.87 -17.47 2.32
N LEU A 329 -7.82 -16.94 3.09
CA LEU A 329 -8.23 -17.53 4.37
C LEU A 329 -8.94 -18.88 4.22
N ILE A 330 -9.64 -19.11 3.13
CA ILE A 330 -10.41 -20.36 2.88
C ILE A 330 -9.62 -21.44 2.15
N VAL A 331 -8.32 -21.27 1.94
CA VAL A 331 -7.46 -22.33 1.39
C VAL A 331 -7.38 -23.50 2.38
N ASP A 332 -7.66 -24.72 1.94
CA ASP A 332 -7.40 -25.94 2.71
C ASP A 332 -5.89 -26.22 2.77
N ARG A 333 -5.25 -25.64 3.77
CA ARG A 333 -3.78 -25.74 3.95
C ARG A 333 -3.32 -27.13 4.33
N LYS A 334 -4.20 -27.97 4.88
CA LYS A 334 -3.84 -29.35 5.20
C LYS A 334 -3.70 -30.15 3.92
N THR A 335 -4.72 -30.17 3.09
CA THR A 335 -4.71 -30.85 1.79
C THR A 335 -3.62 -30.31 0.86
N LEU A 336 -3.39 -28.98 0.88
CA LEU A 336 -2.30 -28.35 0.13
C LEU A 336 -0.93 -28.91 0.53
N ARG A 337 -0.63 -28.97 1.83
CA ARG A 337 0.66 -29.48 2.33
C ARG A 337 0.84 -30.97 2.03
N GLU A 338 -0.23 -31.77 2.15
CA GLU A 338 -0.20 -33.20 1.82
C GLU A 338 0.14 -33.40 0.34
N ALA A 339 -0.49 -32.67 -0.57
CA ALA A 339 -0.19 -32.71 -2.00
C ALA A 339 1.25 -32.25 -2.31
N GLN A 340 1.71 -31.16 -1.69
CA GLN A 340 3.08 -30.65 -1.85
C GLN A 340 4.13 -31.66 -1.38
N HIS A 341 3.94 -32.27 -0.20
CA HIS A 341 4.87 -33.27 0.33
C HIS A 341 4.85 -34.56 -0.51
N GLY A 342 3.70 -34.90 -1.10
CA GLY A 342 3.56 -36.03 -2.01
C GLY A 342 4.09 -35.77 -3.42
N GLY A 343 4.48 -34.54 -3.74
CA GLY A 343 4.92 -34.16 -5.09
C GLY A 343 3.79 -34.13 -6.13
N ASP A 344 2.52 -34.12 -5.68
CA ASP A 344 1.36 -34.01 -6.59
C ASP A 344 1.08 -32.53 -6.92
N VAL A 345 1.81 -32.04 -7.94
CA VAL A 345 1.76 -30.64 -8.37
C VAL A 345 0.35 -30.22 -8.78
N LEU A 346 -0.40 -31.08 -9.46
CA LEU A 346 -1.74 -30.73 -9.94
C LEU A 346 -2.77 -30.73 -8.83
N ALA A 347 -2.68 -31.64 -7.87
CA ALA A 347 -3.53 -31.63 -6.68
C ALA A 347 -3.26 -30.36 -5.84
N ALA A 348 -1.99 -30.01 -5.60
CA ALA A 348 -1.62 -28.79 -4.91
C ALA A 348 -2.15 -27.53 -5.60
N HIS A 349 -1.99 -27.42 -6.93
CA HIS A 349 -2.51 -26.31 -7.71
C HIS A 349 -4.03 -26.21 -7.65
N ARG A 350 -4.74 -27.37 -7.70
CA ARG A 350 -6.19 -27.41 -7.61
C ARG A 350 -6.71 -26.83 -6.29
N VAL A 351 -6.06 -27.12 -5.16
CA VAL A 351 -6.47 -26.57 -3.86
C VAL A 351 -6.47 -25.03 -3.87
N LEU A 352 -5.46 -24.43 -4.50
CA LEU A 352 -5.41 -22.96 -4.62
C LEU A 352 -6.46 -22.42 -5.58
N THR A 353 -6.64 -23.04 -6.73
CA THR A 353 -7.62 -22.58 -7.73
C THR A 353 -9.06 -22.72 -7.22
N GLU A 354 -9.39 -23.79 -6.52
CA GLU A 354 -10.70 -23.96 -5.88
C GLU A 354 -11.01 -22.86 -4.85
N ALA A 355 -10.02 -22.48 -4.05
CA ALA A 355 -10.18 -21.36 -3.12
C ALA A 355 -10.35 -20.02 -3.86
N PHE A 356 -9.56 -19.80 -4.91
CA PHE A 356 -9.64 -18.58 -5.72
C PHE A 356 -10.98 -18.44 -6.46
N GLU A 357 -11.52 -19.54 -7.00
CA GLU A 357 -12.78 -19.57 -7.74
C GLU A 357 -14.02 -19.57 -6.85
N THR A 358 -13.86 -19.83 -5.54
CA THR A 358 -14.99 -19.81 -4.61
C THR A 358 -15.64 -18.43 -4.57
N ASP A 359 -16.96 -18.37 -4.74
CA ASP A 359 -17.71 -17.12 -4.59
C ASP A 359 -17.79 -16.70 -3.12
N ILE A 360 -16.91 -15.77 -2.74
CA ILE A 360 -16.80 -15.29 -1.35
C ILE A 360 -17.74 -14.11 -1.05
N ARG A 361 -18.56 -13.64 -2.02
CA ARG A 361 -19.47 -12.51 -1.81
C ARG A 361 -20.47 -12.73 -0.68
N PRO A 362 -21.06 -13.92 -0.49
CA PRO A 362 -21.93 -14.20 0.66
C PRO A 362 -21.20 -14.07 2.01
N LEU A 363 -19.96 -14.58 2.10
CA LEU A 363 -19.13 -14.46 3.31
C LEU A 363 -18.80 -12.98 3.62
N LEU A 364 -18.40 -12.20 2.62
CA LEU A 364 -18.09 -10.79 2.78
C LEU A 364 -19.33 -9.97 3.16
N ALA A 365 -20.50 -10.25 2.57
CA ALA A 365 -21.75 -9.61 2.94
C ALA A 365 -22.11 -9.89 4.41
N GLN A 366 -21.92 -11.12 4.87
CA GLN A 366 -22.16 -11.49 6.28
C GLN A 366 -21.18 -10.78 7.23
N VAL A 367 -19.89 -10.75 6.89
CA VAL A 367 -18.86 -10.05 7.69
C VAL A 367 -19.20 -8.57 7.81
N ARG A 368 -19.51 -7.90 6.70
CA ARG A 368 -19.88 -6.48 6.69
C ARG A 368 -21.14 -6.20 7.49
N LYS A 369 -22.17 -7.06 7.40
CA LYS A 369 -23.36 -6.98 8.25
C LYS A 369 -23.00 -7.03 9.74
N GLU A 370 -22.13 -7.96 10.13
CA GLU A 370 -21.68 -8.11 11.52
C GLU A 370 -20.82 -6.93 12.00
N MET A 371 -20.18 -6.19 11.09
CA MET A 371 -19.42 -4.97 11.34
C MET A 371 -20.32 -3.70 11.33
N ASN A 372 -21.61 -3.82 11.04
CA ASN A 372 -22.54 -2.70 10.87
C ASN A 372 -22.13 -1.72 9.75
N VAL A 373 -21.51 -2.23 8.68
CA VAL A 373 -21.21 -1.46 7.47
C VAL A 373 -22.06 -1.99 6.31
N PRO A 374 -22.17 -1.24 5.19
CA PRO A 374 -22.97 -1.68 4.04
C PRO A 374 -22.55 -3.06 3.55
N THR A 375 -23.50 -3.97 3.33
CA THR A 375 -23.23 -5.32 2.80
C THR A 375 -22.69 -5.28 1.37
N ASP A 376 -23.08 -4.25 0.61
CA ASP A 376 -22.55 -3.87 -0.70
C ASP A 376 -22.05 -2.43 -0.65
N PRO A 377 -20.77 -2.19 -0.32
CA PRO A 377 -20.21 -0.85 -0.20
C PRO A 377 -20.23 -0.04 -1.50
N MET A 378 -20.06 -0.71 -2.68
CA MET A 378 -20.12 -0.02 -3.96
C MET A 378 -21.53 0.49 -4.27
N ALA A 379 -22.53 -0.31 -3.93
CA ALA A 379 -23.91 0.12 -4.05
C ALA A 379 -24.25 1.27 -3.11
N ALA A 380 -23.79 1.19 -1.87
CA ALA A 380 -23.96 2.26 -0.90
C ALA A 380 -23.28 3.56 -1.37
N TYR A 381 -22.05 3.48 -1.87
CA TYR A 381 -21.33 4.61 -2.47
C TYR A 381 -22.14 5.27 -3.60
N ARG A 382 -22.68 4.47 -4.53
CA ARG A 382 -23.46 5.00 -5.68
C ARG A 382 -24.83 5.54 -5.30
N ALA A 383 -25.39 5.10 -4.18
CA ALA A 383 -26.67 5.59 -3.64
C ALA A 383 -26.51 6.83 -2.76
N ASP A 384 -25.31 7.11 -2.28
CA ASP A 384 -24.99 8.26 -1.43
C ASP A 384 -24.68 9.50 -2.28
N ASP A 385 -24.97 10.66 -1.72
CA ASP A 385 -24.73 11.96 -2.35
C ASP A 385 -23.33 12.52 -2.05
N TYR A 386 -22.47 11.84 -1.32
CA TYR A 386 -21.19 12.36 -0.86
C TYR A 386 -20.32 12.86 -2.02
N SER A 387 -20.13 12.06 -3.06
CA SER A 387 -19.31 12.43 -4.23
C SER A 387 -19.86 13.67 -4.95
N ARG A 388 -21.20 13.77 -5.06
CA ARG A 388 -21.85 14.94 -5.68
C ARG A 388 -21.69 16.18 -4.80
N LYS A 389 -21.83 16.04 -3.48
CA LYS A 389 -21.65 17.11 -2.51
C LYS A 389 -20.22 17.67 -2.56
N VAL A 390 -19.20 16.81 -2.46
CA VAL A 390 -17.81 17.28 -2.52
C VAL A 390 -17.43 17.86 -3.86
N ALA A 391 -17.99 17.36 -4.97
CA ALA A 391 -17.81 17.95 -6.29
C ALA A 391 -18.39 19.38 -6.39
N GLN A 392 -19.54 19.64 -5.75
CA GLN A 392 -20.14 20.98 -5.69
C GLN A 392 -19.33 21.92 -4.78
N GLU A 393 -18.86 21.42 -3.63
CA GLU A 393 -18.10 22.23 -2.65
C GLU A 393 -16.68 22.56 -3.10
N ARG A 394 -16.01 21.60 -3.71
CA ARG A 394 -14.59 21.72 -4.08
C ARG A 394 -14.40 22.20 -5.53
N GLY A 395 -15.34 21.90 -6.42
CA GLY A 395 -15.24 22.19 -7.85
C GLY A 395 -14.15 21.39 -8.54
N VAL A 396 -13.62 21.97 -9.62
CA VAL A 396 -12.44 21.48 -10.34
C VAL A 396 -11.29 22.42 -10.05
N ALA A 397 -10.13 21.90 -9.69
CA ALA A 397 -8.94 22.72 -9.47
C ALA A 397 -8.59 23.53 -10.74
N GLN A 398 -8.41 24.85 -10.59
CA GLN A 398 -8.00 25.70 -11.71
C GLN A 398 -6.50 25.60 -11.91
N GLY A 399 -6.10 25.16 -13.10
CA GLY A 399 -4.69 25.14 -13.50
C GLY A 399 -3.95 23.93 -12.94
N GLY A 400 -3.74 22.93 -13.77
CA GLY A 400 -2.94 21.79 -13.42
C GLY A 400 -1.53 22.21 -13.00
N GLN A 401 -1.28 22.23 -11.72
CA GLN A 401 0.08 22.01 -11.25
C GLN A 401 0.41 20.59 -11.70
N GLY A 402 1.58 20.42 -12.31
CA GLY A 402 2.03 19.14 -12.83
C GLY A 402 1.95 18.08 -11.75
N GLY A 403 1.78 16.87 -12.17
CA GLY A 403 1.50 15.59 -11.53
C GLY A 403 1.61 15.44 -10.04
N TYR A 404 2.38 16.21 -9.39
CA TYR A 404 2.47 16.35 -7.95
C TYR A 404 2.43 17.85 -7.63
N PRO A 405 1.81 18.28 -6.55
CA PRO A 405 1.93 19.69 -6.14
C PRO A 405 3.41 20.01 -6.00
N GLY A 406 3.90 20.88 -6.88
CA GLY A 406 5.24 21.42 -6.85
C GLY A 406 5.41 22.38 -5.69
#